data_ce66e5f39a68823ab1283f67fb11a71c
#
_entry.id   ce66e5f39a68823ab1283f67fb11a71c
#
_cell.length_a   1.000
_cell.length_b   1.000
_cell.length_c   1.000
_cell.angle_alpha   90.00
_cell.angle_beta   90.00
_cell.angle_gamma   90.00
#
_symmetry.space_group_name_H-M   'P 1'
#
loop_
_entity.id
_entity.type
_entity.pdbx_description
1 polymer ?
#
loop_
_entity_poly.entity_id
_entity_poly.type
_entity_poly.pdbx_seq_one_letter_code
_entity_poly.pdbx_strand_id
1 'polypeptide(L)'
;QLPGGLPGILAPDAPQQVSATLAAANRSLGRWLEERHVSVLVDVGRLGDGASPHPLLSEASLVAVVARPIAEQLQPAVHAIRSAGLSQDRVGWVLIGDRPHPPAEVEATFGIPVLGVIADDARTASGLSDGSSSRRIAKSPLVRSAASLAEHLAAEVLLPEAPAAVINGAVK
;
A
#
# COMPACT_ATOMS: atom_id res chain seq x y z
N GLN A 1 -6.18 -15.23 11.54
CA GLN A 1 -6.76 -13.88 11.42
C GLN A 1 -5.78 -12.88 12.00
N LEU A 2 -5.64 -11.76 11.34
CA LEU A 2 -4.88 -10.61 11.85
C LEU A 2 -5.63 -9.95 13.02
N PRO A 3 -4.93 -9.14 13.86
CA PRO A 3 -5.59 -8.35 14.89
C PRO A 3 -6.76 -7.56 14.31
N GLY A 4 -7.89 -7.54 15.00
CA GLY A 4 -9.12 -6.91 14.49
C GLY A 4 -10.03 -7.81 13.66
N GLY A 5 -9.68 -9.11 13.50
CA GLY A 5 -10.52 -10.08 12.77
C GLY A 5 -10.37 -10.02 11.25
N LEU A 6 -9.42 -9.24 10.73
CA LEU A 6 -9.17 -9.15 9.29
C LEU A 6 -8.66 -10.50 8.75
N PRO A 7 -9.22 -10.99 7.63
CA PRO A 7 -8.65 -12.13 6.95
C PRO A 7 -7.26 -11.78 6.40
N GLY A 8 -6.31 -12.67 6.58
CA GLY A 8 -4.94 -12.44 6.09
C GLY A 8 -4.27 -13.74 5.73
N ILE A 9 -3.42 -13.68 4.73
CA ILE A 9 -2.51 -14.76 4.33
C ILE A 9 -1.11 -14.32 4.78
N LEU A 10 -0.48 -15.12 5.62
CA LEU A 10 0.89 -14.87 6.05
C LEU A 10 1.86 -15.47 5.04
N ALA A 11 2.87 -14.70 4.70
CA ALA A 11 3.98 -15.21 3.90
C ALA A 11 4.89 -16.12 4.74
N PRO A 12 5.65 -17.03 4.12
CA PRO A 12 6.70 -17.78 4.82
C PRO A 12 7.78 -16.85 5.40
N ASP A 13 8.43 -17.28 6.48
CA ASP A 13 9.46 -16.48 7.17
C ASP A 13 10.76 -16.31 6.36
N ALA A 14 11.02 -17.21 5.41
CA ALA A 14 12.24 -17.16 4.61
C ALA A 14 12.04 -16.34 3.32
N PRO A 15 12.83 -15.27 3.06
CA PRO A 15 12.67 -14.40 1.89
C PRO A 15 12.67 -15.13 0.55
N GLN A 16 13.50 -16.17 0.39
CA GLN A 16 13.56 -16.98 -0.83
C GLN A 16 12.25 -17.75 -1.07
N GLN A 17 11.60 -18.22 0.00
CA GLN A 17 10.32 -18.93 -0.08
C GLN A 17 9.18 -17.96 -0.38
N VAL A 18 9.25 -16.73 0.13
CA VAL A 18 8.27 -15.67 -0.17
C VAL A 18 8.22 -15.42 -1.68
N SER A 19 9.36 -15.15 -2.30
CA SER A 19 9.42 -14.88 -3.74
C SER A 19 8.90 -16.05 -4.58
N ALA A 20 9.27 -17.29 -4.23
CA ALA A 20 8.79 -18.49 -4.92
C ALA A 20 7.27 -18.70 -4.74
N THR A 21 6.76 -18.52 -3.52
CA THR A 21 5.35 -18.69 -3.20
C THR A 21 4.51 -17.64 -3.93
N LEU A 22 4.96 -16.39 -3.96
CA LEU A 22 4.27 -15.30 -4.62
C LEU A 22 4.30 -15.44 -6.14
N ALA A 23 5.41 -15.88 -6.72
CA ALA A 23 5.50 -16.18 -8.14
C ALA A 23 4.57 -17.35 -8.54
N ALA A 24 4.44 -18.37 -7.69
CA ALA A 24 3.51 -19.48 -7.90
C ALA A 24 2.05 -19.05 -7.73
N ALA A 25 1.77 -18.19 -6.74
CA ALA A 25 0.44 -17.71 -6.42
C ALA A 25 -0.08 -16.63 -7.39
N ASN A 26 0.81 -15.90 -8.06
CA ASN A 26 0.48 -14.72 -8.84
C ASN A 26 -0.68 -14.96 -9.84
N ARG A 27 -0.61 -16.01 -10.64
CA ARG A 27 -1.66 -16.34 -11.64
C ARG A 27 -2.99 -16.75 -11.01
N SER A 28 -2.93 -17.46 -9.90
CA SER A 28 -4.13 -17.92 -9.18
C SER A 28 -4.73 -16.80 -8.37
N LEU A 29 -3.90 -15.94 -7.79
CA LEU A 29 -4.31 -14.83 -6.95
C LEU A 29 -5.00 -13.74 -7.82
N GLY A 30 -4.41 -13.37 -8.96
CA GLY A 30 -5.00 -12.38 -9.87
C GLY A 30 -6.42 -12.78 -10.29
N ARG A 31 -6.60 -14.01 -10.79
CA ARG A 31 -7.91 -14.52 -11.16
C ARG A 31 -8.90 -14.56 -9.99
N TRP A 32 -8.45 -15.00 -8.82
CA TRP A 32 -9.28 -15.06 -7.62
C TRP A 32 -9.74 -13.67 -7.15
N LEU A 33 -8.89 -12.65 -7.32
CA LEU A 33 -9.20 -11.26 -6.99
C LEU A 33 -10.24 -10.67 -7.94
N GLU A 34 -10.07 -10.89 -9.26
CA GLU A 34 -11.02 -10.46 -10.29
C GLU A 34 -12.42 -11.03 -10.08
N GLU A 35 -12.51 -12.32 -9.71
CA GLU A 35 -13.79 -13.01 -9.51
C GLU A 35 -14.54 -12.54 -8.26
N ARG A 36 -13.88 -11.96 -7.27
CA ARG A 36 -14.49 -11.68 -5.96
C ARG A 36 -14.79 -10.23 -5.68
N HIS A 37 -14.36 -9.31 -6.50
CA HIS A 37 -14.52 -7.86 -6.29
C HIS A 37 -14.11 -7.43 -4.88
N VAL A 38 -13.01 -7.99 -4.36
CA VAL A 38 -12.47 -7.67 -3.04
C VAL A 38 -11.19 -6.85 -3.20
N SER A 39 -11.05 -5.85 -2.35
CA SER A 39 -9.79 -5.12 -2.26
C SER A 39 -8.78 -5.92 -1.45
N VAL A 40 -7.55 -6.00 -1.94
CA VAL A 40 -6.47 -6.72 -1.28
C VAL A 40 -5.29 -5.77 -1.06
N LEU A 41 -4.82 -5.73 0.16
CA LEU A 41 -3.59 -5.04 0.53
C LEU A 41 -2.47 -6.07 0.63
N VAL A 42 -1.39 -5.86 -0.12
CA VAL A 42 -0.23 -6.75 -0.13
C VAL A 42 0.98 -6.02 0.43
N ASP A 43 1.53 -6.49 1.52
CA ASP A 43 2.83 -6.05 2.00
C ASP A 43 3.92 -6.83 1.25
N VAL A 44 4.63 -6.14 0.37
CA VAL A 44 5.73 -6.70 -0.44
C VAL A 44 7.09 -6.49 0.20
N GLY A 45 7.14 -5.90 1.39
CA GLY A 45 8.37 -5.60 2.09
C GLY A 45 9.13 -4.42 1.46
N ARG A 46 10.47 -4.48 1.47
CA ARG A 46 11.31 -3.39 0.98
C ARG A 46 11.46 -3.43 -0.54
N LEU A 47 11.31 -2.26 -1.16
CA LEU A 47 11.76 -2.03 -2.53
C LEU A 47 13.28 -1.76 -2.49
N GLY A 48 14.08 -2.59 -3.13
CA GLY A 48 15.51 -2.31 -3.23
C GLY A 48 16.38 -3.56 -3.40
N ASP A 49 17.64 -3.34 -3.67
CA ASP A 49 18.78 -4.26 -3.58
C ASP A 49 18.70 -5.53 -4.44
N GLY A 50 18.49 -5.35 -5.76
CA GLY A 50 18.75 -6.41 -6.76
C GLY A 50 17.73 -7.55 -6.80
N ALA A 51 16.67 -7.47 -6.03
CA ALA A 51 15.53 -8.36 -6.21
C ALA A 51 14.79 -7.96 -7.49
N SER A 52 14.48 -8.93 -8.33
CA SER A 52 13.53 -8.70 -9.43
C SER A 52 12.25 -8.08 -8.89
N PRO A 53 11.63 -7.15 -9.63
CA PRO A 53 10.39 -6.54 -9.17
C PRO A 53 9.40 -7.64 -8.83
N HIS A 54 8.76 -7.48 -7.67
CA HIS A 54 7.80 -8.46 -7.19
C HIS A 54 6.69 -8.62 -8.23
N PRO A 55 6.32 -9.83 -8.67
CA PRO A 55 5.34 -10.03 -9.72
C PRO A 55 4.00 -9.31 -9.47
N LEU A 56 3.59 -9.18 -8.20
CA LEU A 56 2.35 -8.50 -7.84
C LEU A 56 2.39 -6.98 -8.03
N LEU A 57 3.58 -6.38 -8.16
CA LEU A 57 3.68 -4.92 -8.41
C LEU A 57 3.17 -4.54 -9.80
N SER A 58 3.31 -5.43 -10.80
CA SER A 58 2.78 -5.19 -12.15
C SER A 58 1.25 -5.26 -12.19
N GLU A 59 0.64 -6.06 -11.34
CA GLU A 59 -0.81 -6.26 -11.25
C GLU A 59 -1.51 -5.27 -10.30
N ALA A 60 -0.73 -4.56 -9.48
CA ALA A 60 -1.30 -3.65 -8.49
C ALA A 60 -1.98 -2.44 -9.14
N SER A 61 -3.19 -2.11 -8.71
CA SER A 61 -3.87 -0.88 -9.11
C SER A 61 -3.18 0.36 -8.56
N LEU A 62 -2.61 0.25 -7.35
CA LEU A 62 -1.82 1.29 -6.70
C LEU A 62 -0.67 0.66 -5.92
N VAL A 63 0.50 1.30 -6.00
CA VAL A 63 1.69 0.97 -5.19
C VAL A 63 1.96 2.11 -4.23
N ALA A 64 1.68 1.90 -2.95
CA ALA A 64 1.99 2.85 -1.89
C ALA A 64 3.41 2.61 -1.37
N VAL A 65 4.30 3.57 -1.59
CA VAL A 65 5.70 3.50 -1.12
C VAL A 65 5.81 4.23 0.20
N VAL A 66 6.06 3.48 1.27
CA VAL A 66 6.15 4.02 2.62
C VAL A 66 7.60 4.45 2.91
N ALA A 67 7.81 5.72 3.24
CA ALA A 67 9.13 6.26 3.56
C ALA A 67 9.05 7.42 4.57
N ARG A 68 10.15 7.68 5.28
CA ARG A 68 10.33 8.96 5.96
C ARG A 68 10.73 10.01 4.93
N PRO A 69 10.33 11.28 5.08
CA PRO A 69 10.69 12.34 4.14
C PRO A 69 12.14 12.82 4.36
N ILE A 70 13.09 11.91 4.24
CA ILE A 70 14.53 12.16 4.31
C ILE A 70 15.21 11.65 3.04
N ALA A 71 16.26 12.35 2.59
CA ALA A 71 16.92 12.05 1.31
C ALA A 71 17.41 10.60 1.23
N GLU A 72 17.93 10.08 2.35
CA GLU A 72 18.48 8.71 2.46
C GLU A 72 17.43 7.62 2.22
N GLN A 73 16.15 7.91 2.37
CA GLN A 73 15.06 6.96 2.06
C GLN A 73 14.38 7.26 0.73
N LEU A 74 14.16 8.53 0.42
CA LEU A 74 13.44 8.92 -0.79
C LEU A 74 14.23 8.62 -2.07
N GLN A 75 15.53 8.96 -2.12
CA GLN A 75 16.35 8.76 -3.31
C GLN A 75 16.49 7.28 -3.72
N PRO A 76 16.86 6.35 -2.82
CA PRO A 76 16.90 4.93 -3.16
C PRO A 76 15.53 4.38 -3.58
N ALA A 77 14.45 4.83 -2.92
CA ALA A 77 13.10 4.39 -3.27
C ALA A 77 12.70 4.82 -4.69
N VAL A 78 13.01 6.05 -5.11
CA VAL A 78 12.78 6.50 -6.49
C VAL A 78 13.58 5.65 -7.48
N HIS A 79 14.83 5.33 -7.16
CA HIS A 79 15.63 4.46 -8.01
C HIS A 79 15.00 3.06 -8.13
N ALA A 80 14.54 2.49 -7.02
CA ALA A 80 13.87 1.19 -7.00
C ALA A 80 12.54 1.20 -7.80
N ILE A 81 11.73 2.25 -7.67
CA ILE A 81 10.50 2.44 -8.45
C ILE A 81 10.79 2.40 -9.95
N ARG A 82 11.79 3.17 -10.39
CA ARG A 82 12.20 3.22 -11.80
C ARG A 82 12.75 1.88 -12.29
N SER A 83 13.60 1.24 -11.49
CA SER A 83 14.18 -0.07 -11.82
C SER A 83 13.14 -1.18 -11.88
N ALA A 84 12.07 -1.07 -11.11
CA ALA A 84 10.94 -1.99 -11.15
C ALA A 84 10.01 -1.76 -12.35
N GLY A 85 10.23 -0.72 -13.16
CA GLY A 85 9.38 -0.38 -14.31
C GLY A 85 7.97 0.05 -13.91
N LEU A 86 7.80 0.55 -12.68
CA LEU A 86 6.50 1.00 -12.21
C LEU A 86 6.12 2.33 -12.85
N SER A 87 4.91 2.40 -13.37
CA SER A 87 4.36 3.64 -13.94
C SER A 87 4.02 4.63 -12.83
N GLN A 88 4.38 5.90 -13.00
CA GLN A 88 4.24 6.93 -11.97
C GLN A 88 2.78 7.23 -11.60
N ASP A 89 1.85 7.00 -12.52
CA ASP A 89 0.41 7.15 -12.29
C ASP A 89 -0.17 6.12 -11.31
N ARG A 90 0.56 5.02 -11.09
CA ARG A 90 0.17 3.97 -10.14
C ARG A 90 1.03 3.94 -8.87
N VAL A 91 1.89 4.92 -8.67
CA VAL A 91 2.78 4.99 -7.50
C VAL A 91 2.49 6.25 -6.72
N GLY A 92 2.43 6.13 -5.40
CA GLY A 92 2.32 7.28 -4.52
C GLY A 92 3.07 7.09 -3.20
N TRP A 93 3.45 8.20 -2.59
CA TRP A 93 4.13 8.20 -1.31
C TRP A 93 3.15 8.12 -0.15
N VAL A 94 3.48 7.30 0.83
CA VAL A 94 2.95 7.39 2.19
C VAL A 94 4.09 7.82 3.10
N LEU A 95 4.06 9.06 3.56
CA LEU A 95 5.16 9.61 4.34
C LEU A 95 4.95 9.33 5.84
N ILE A 96 6.02 8.96 6.53
CA ILE A 96 6.05 8.84 8.00
C ILE A 96 6.58 10.13 8.58
N GLY A 97 5.66 10.97 9.08
CA GLY A 97 5.94 12.35 9.45
C GLY A 97 6.01 13.31 8.25
N ASP A 98 6.16 14.59 8.55
CA ASP A 98 6.17 15.69 7.57
C ASP A 98 7.48 16.50 7.60
N ARG A 99 8.51 15.98 8.25
CA ARG A 99 9.81 16.64 8.44
C ARG A 99 10.97 15.68 8.11
N PRO A 100 12.11 16.18 7.65
CA PRO A 100 12.44 17.58 7.37
C PRO A 100 11.78 18.13 6.09
N HIS A 101 11.44 17.27 5.11
CA HIS A 101 10.85 17.69 3.85
C HIS A 101 9.31 17.55 3.88
N PRO A 102 8.56 18.67 3.77
CA PRO A 102 7.10 18.61 3.76
C PRO A 102 6.57 17.89 2.50
N PRO A 103 5.35 17.33 2.55
CA PRO A 103 4.75 16.55 1.46
C PRO A 103 4.82 17.24 0.09
N ALA A 104 4.48 18.52 0.02
CA ALA A 104 4.51 19.29 -1.22
C ALA A 104 5.91 19.41 -1.84
N GLU A 105 6.95 19.47 -1.02
CA GLU A 105 8.35 19.50 -1.48
C GLU A 105 8.77 18.14 -2.03
N VAL A 106 8.38 17.05 -1.36
CA VAL A 106 8.64 15.67 -1.81
C VAL A 106 7.96 15.42 -3.16
N GLU A 107 6.69 15.78 -3.28
CA GLU A 107 5.93 15.64 -4.52
C GLU A 107 6.54 16.45 -5.65
N ALA A 108 6.85 17.73 -5.42
CA ALA A 108 7.46 18.60 -6.42
C ALA A 108 8.85 18.11 -6.87
N THR A 109 9.64 17.52 -5.94
CA THR A 109 11.00 17.06 -6.23
C THR A 109 11.01 15.78 -7.05
N PHE A 110 10.15 14.84 -6.75
CA PHE A 110 10.19 13.51 -7.35
C PHE A 110 9.12 13.25 -8.42
N GLY A 111 8.12 14.13 -8.54
CA GLY A 111 7.01 13.98 -9.49
C GLY A 111 6.09 12.78 -9.17
N ILE A 112 6.09 12.31 -7.93
CA ILE A 112 5.26 11.20 -7.45
C ILE A 112 4.32 11.78 -6.39
N PRO A 113 2.99 11.59 -6.51
CA PRO A 113 2.02 12.18 -5.59
C PRO A 113 2.18 11.64 -4.17
N VAL A 114 1.85 12.48 -3.18
CA VAL A 114 1.78 12.07 -1.78
C VAL A 114 0.34 11.70 -1.44
N LEU A 115 0.09 10.39 -1.27
CA LEU A 115 -1.22 9.83 -0.91
C LEU A 115 -1.64 10.20 0.51
N GLY A 116 -0.67 10.39 1.39
CA GLY A 116 -0.93 10.83 2.74
C GLY A 116 0.28 10.77 3.65
N VAL A 117 0.07 11.28 4.87
CA VAL A 117 1.09 11.33 5.92
C VAL A 117 0.59 10.55 7.12
N ILE A 118 1.39 9.58 7.56
CA ILE A 118 1.17 8.84 8.80
C ILE A 118 2.03 9.46 9.90
N ALA A 119 1.43 9.68 11.06
CA ALA A 119 2.15 10.27 12.19
C ALA A 119 3.33 9.38 12.62
N ASP A 120 4.50 9.99 12.82
CA ASP A 120 5.69 9.33 13.38
C ASP A 120 5.49 9.10 14.88
N ASP A 121 4.90 7.97 15.24
CA ASP A 121 4.58 7.55 16.61
C ASP A 121 5.22 6.17 16.88
N ALA A 122 6.52 6.18 17.11
CA ALA A 122 7.31 4.96 17.35
C ALA A 122 6.78 4.13 18.53
N ARG A 123 6.21 4.78 19.55
CA ARG A 123 5.65 4.08 20.70
C ARG A 123 4.43 3.25 20.33
N THR A 124 3.51 3.85 19.57
CA THR A 124 2.32 3.13 19.10
C THR A 124 2.71 2.04 18.09
N ALA A 125 3.65 2.33 17.19
CA ALA A 125 4.13 1.36 16.21
C ALA A 125 4.73 0.11 16.90
N SER A 126 5.59 0.30 17.91
CA SER A 126 6.12 -0.81 18.70
C SER A 126 5.03 -1.60 19.39
N GLY A 127 4.06 -0.93 20.05
CA GLY A 127 2.96 -1.62 20.68
C GLY A 127 2.10 -2.44 19.71
N LEU A 128 1.88 -1.96 18.50
CA LEU A 128 1.16 -2.71 17.46
C LEU A 128 1.96 -3.95 17.02
N SER A 129 3.27 -3.81 16.83
CA SER A 129 4.16 -4.93 16.48
C SER A 129 4.18 -6.03 17.57
N ASP A 130 4.07 -5.63 18.83
CA ASP A 130 4.00 -6.54 19.96
C ASP A 130 2.58 -7.16 20.15
N GLY A 131 1.66 -6.89 19.24
CA GLY A 131 0.29 -7.39 19.31
C GLY A 131 -0.58 -6.71 20.37
N SER A 132 -0.14 -5.59 20.92
CA SER A 132 -0.92 -4.84 21.91
C SER A 132 -2.17 -4.25 21.28
N SER A 133 -3.31 -4.43 21.92
CA SER A 133 -4.55 -3.77 21.55
C SER A 133 -5.11 -3.02 22.75
N SER A 134 -5.10 -1.71 22.71
CA SER A 134 -5.68 -0.88 23.78
C SER A 134 -6.44 0.31 23.20
N ARG A 135 -7.40 0.85 23.97
CA ARG A 135 -8.10 2.08 23.59
C ARG A 135 -7.14 3.25 23.35
N ARG A 136 -5.97 3.23 23.99
CA ARG A 136 -4.94 4.26 23.79
C ARG A 136 -4.33 4.16 22.41
N ILE A 137 -4.01 2.96 21.95
CA ILE A 137 -3.51 2.68 20.60
C ILE A 137 -4.53 3.10 19.57
N ALA A 138 -5.80 2.70 19.70
CA ALA A 138 -6.87 3.06 18.78
C ALA A 138 -7.09 4.59 18.64
N LYS A 139 -6.74 5.38 19.64
CA LYS A 139 -6.84 6.84 19.65
C LYS A 139 -5.52 7.56 19.36
N SER A 140 -4.46 6.84 19.05
CA SER A 140 -3.14 7.41 18.80
C SER A 140 -3.11 8.24 17.51
N PRO A 141 -2.17 9.18 17.39
CA PRO A 141 -1.96 9.92 16.14
C PRO A 141 -1.71 9.00 14.94
N LEU A 142 -0.92 7.95 15.12
CA LEU A 142 -0.61 6.96 14.08
C LEU A 142 -1.88 6.30 13.55
N VAL A 143 -2.73 5.77 14.42
CA VAL A 143 -3.95 5.06 13.99
C VAL A 143 -4.94 6.02 13.35
N ARG A 144 -5.09 7.26 13.86
CA ARG A 144 -5.97 8.26 13.24
C ARG A 144 -5.50 8.66 11.84
N SER A 145 -4.20 8.94 11.67
CA SER A 145 -3.67 9.29 10.35
C SER A 145 -3.73 8.13 9.36
N ALA A 146 -3.53 6.89 9.83
CA ALA A 146 -3.71 5.70 8.99
C ALA A 146 -5.18 5.50 8.59
N ALA A 147 -6.14 5.77 9.48
CA ALA A 147 -7.56 5.71 9.16
C ALA A 147 -7.94 6.77 8.11
N SER A 148 -7.45 8.01 8.27
CA SER A 148 -7.69 9.07 7.28
C SER A 148 -7.09 8.73 5.91
N LEU A 149 -5.90 8.14 5.87
CA LEU A 149 -5.31 7.63 4.62
C LEU A 149 -6.16 6.52 4.01
N ALA A 150 -6.65 5.58 4.81
CA ALA A 150 -7.48 4.49 4.33
C ALA A 150 -8.81 5.00 3.73
N GLU A 151 -9.45 6.00 4.35
CA GLU A 151 -10.65 6.66 3.83
C GLU A 151 -10.37 7.34 2.49
N HIS A 152 -9.23 8.05 2.37
CA HIS A 152 -8.82 8.69 1.12
C HIS A 152 -8.59 7.66 0.00
N LEU A 153 -7.84 6.61 0.28
CA LEU A 153 -7.58 5.53 -0.68
C LEU A 153 -8.86 4.77 -1.07
N ALA A 154 -9.78 4.58 -0.13
CA ALA A 154 -11.07 3.96 -0.43
C ALA A 154 -11.91 4.81 -1.39
N ALA A 155 -11.88 6.14 -1.22
CA ALA A 155 -12.61 7.04 -2.09
C ALA A 155 -12.03 7.13 -3.51
N GLU A 156 -10.70 7.09 -3.66
CA GLU A 156 -10.04 7.29 -4.95
C GLU A 156 -9.77 5.99 -5.72
N VAL A 157 -9.43 4.92 -5.01
CA VAL A 157 -8.92 3.69 -5.63
C VAL A 157 -9.94 2.55 -5.59
N LEU A 158 -10.76 2.49 -4.54
CA LEU A 158 -11.64 1.35 -4.27
C LEU A 158 -13.08 1.57 -4.74
N LEU A 159 -13.43 2.76 -5.23
CA LEU A 159 -14.67 2.98 -5.97
C LEU A 159 -14.37 2.83 -7.47
N PRO A 160 -14.46 1.62 -8.06
CA PRO A 160 -14.61 1.54 -9.50
C PRO A 160 -15.87 2.33 -9.85
N GLU A 161 -15.84 3.13 -10.91
CA GLU A 161 -17.05 3.70 -11.49
C GLU A 161 -18.11 2.61 -11.50
N ALA A 162 -19.21 2.83 -10.79
CA ALA A 162 -20.34 1.90 -10.83
C ALA A 162 -20.66 1.68 -12.30
N PRO A 163 -20.72 0.43 -12.79
CA PRO A 163 -21.05 0.19 -14.19
C PRO A 163 -22.35 0.93 -14.45
N ALA A 164 -22.33 1.81 -15.44
CA ALA A 164 -23.50 2.57 -15.83
C ALA A 164 -24.63 1.58 -16.01
N ALA A 165 -25.68 1.71 -15.21
CA ALA A 165 -26.81 0.83 -15.25
C ALA A 165 -27.37 0.86 -16.68
N VAL A 166 -27.12 -0.18 -17.44
CA VAL A 166 -27.78 -0.38 -18.73
C VAL A 166 -29.24 -0.61 -18.42
N ILE A 167 -30.01 0.46 -18.47
CA ILE A 167 -31.48 0.38 -18.46
C ILE A 167 -31.84 -0.26 -19.79
N ASN A 168 -31.95 -1.58 -19.80
CA ASN A 168 -32.65 -2.28 -20.88
C ASN A 168 -34.09 -1.87 -20.82
N GLY A 169 -34.43 -0.87 -21.63
CA GLY A 169 -35.82 -0.51 -21.91
C GLY A 169 -36.55 -1.72 -22.46
N ALA A 170 -37.53 -2.16 -21.72
CA ALA A 170 -38.52 -3.07 -22.22
C ALA A 170 -39.21 -2.43 -23.43
N VAL A 171 -39.09 -3.04 -24.58
CA VAL A 171 -40.02 -2.82 -25.70
C VAL A 171 -40.82 -4.09 -25.86
N LYS A 172 -42.13 -3.90 -25.74
CA LYS A 172 -43.27 -4.78 -26.02
C LYS A 172 -43.02 -6.08 -26.78
#